data_197fbc0db5abba42bb8b666475f2d75e
#
_entry.id   197fbc0db5abba42bb8b666475f2d75e
#
_cell.length_a   1.000
_cell.length_b   1.000
_cell.length_c   1.000
_cell.angle_alpha   90.00
_cell.angle_beta   90.00
_cell.angle_gamma   90.00
#
_symmetry.space_group_name_H-M   'P 1'
#
loop_
_entity.id
_entity.type
_entity.pdbx_description
1 polymer ?
#
loop_
_entity_poly.entity_id
_entity_poly.type
_entity_poly.pdbx_seq_one_letter_code
_entity_poly.pdbx_strand_id
1 'polypeptide(L)'
;MTSNPSASNKALAKILLDAGAARTDDRVLIPEEMVGEALKNVPKKIDLYDRDGKKVATLGDGALIFNPGSAAIKILDYGATEPRTPTLEDLKNLVVVVENLEFMDAQSTALVPGDTPIEIRDAVRLYPILRYSRKPIITGAFTVENLPVMLEMLKVVREDAWRRPFTIFDACPSPPLSWSRVTSRNVVDLAKAGIPSEIISMPGLGATAPVTIVGAATLHHAEVLSGIVLAQAVSRGAPVIYGGSPALMHPRYGTPLIVAPESLLVSLIYRDLARFLELPSHAYMGLSDSKLVDYQAGAEEAYSALAAALAGFDVVSGPGMLEFESVQSLEKLVLDNEVCGLVKRVSRGFGMSVEEIAVEVVEETVLRKGGNFLLHPHTRRYLRREVHVPRVWDATPRSRWGMRSVYEEAHATVLKLLKEGPYHELSPDVLAELDKVYEKLWRGAGSEPKYV
;
A
#
# COMPACT_ATOMS: atom_id res chain seq x y z
N MET A 1 22.42 -6.33 14.26
CA MET A 1 21.07 -5.87 14.58
C MET A 1 20.68 -6.23 15.97
N THR A 2 19.97 -5.38 16.58
CA THR A 2 19.88 -5.37 18.01
C THR A 2 18.42 -5.28 18.38
N SER A 3 17.80 -6.39 18.71
CA SER A 3 16.58 -6.34 19.49
C SER A 3 16.97 -6.18 20.95
N ASN A 4 16.54 -5.09 21.59
CA ASN A 4 16.59 -5.03 23.05
C ASN A 4 15.72 -6.19 23.58
N PRO A 5 16.27 -7.21 24.24
CA PRO A 5 15.47 -8.30 24.78
C PRO A 5 14.82 -7.82 26.08
N SER A 6 13.81 -6.95 25.96
CA SER A 6 12.78 -6.96 26.98
C SER A 6 12.31 -8.42 27.10
N ALA A 7 11.86 -8.85 28.29
CA ALA A 7 11.42 -10.23 28.54
C ALA A 7 10.42 -10.76 27.47
N SER A 8 9.83 -9.85 26.69
CA SER A 8 8.85 -10.10 25.62
C SER A 8 9.41 -10.62 24.31
N ASN A 9 10.70 -10.43 23.98
CA ASN A 9 11.29 -10.85 22.70
C ASN A 9 12.27 -12.04 22.80
N LYS A 10 12.28 -12.77 23.91
CA LYS A 10 13.12 -13.96 24.08
C LYS A 10 12.87 -15.03 23.02
N ALA A 11 11.62 -15.18 22.59
CA ALA A 11 11.26 -16.16 21.55
C ALA A 11 11.87 -15.79 20.20
N LEU A 12 11.82 -14.50 19.79
CA LEU A 12 12.47 -14.01 18.59
C LEU A 12 13.98 -14.20 18.64
N ALA A 13 14.62 -13.75 19.73
CA ALA A 13 16.06 -13.91 19.92
C ALA A 13 16.47 -15.38 19.81
N LYS A 14 15.68 -16.30 20.39
CA LYS A 14 15.93 -17.74 20.30
C LYS A 14 15.92 -18.24 18.84
N ILE A 15 14.93 -17.83 18.01
CA ILE A 15 14.85 -18.23 16.61
C ILE A 15 16.13 -17.83 15.87
N LEU A 16 16.60 -16.59 16.04
CA LEU A 16 17.79 -16.10 15.35
C LEU A 16 19.06 -16.78 15.89
N LEU A 17 19.17 -17.01 17.20
CA LEU A 17 20.30 -17.71 17.82
C LEU A 17 20.38 -19.18 17.37
N ASP A 18 19.24 -19.88 17.34
CA ASP A 18 19.15 -21.26 16.87
C ASP A 18 19.51 -21.36 15.38
N ALA A 19 19.31 -20.28 14.60
CA ALA A 19 19.67 -20.16 13.19
C ALA A 19 21.14 -19.72 12.95
N GLY A 20 21.94 -19.46 13.99
CA GLY A 20 23.36 -19.15 13.87
C GLY A 20 23.76 -17.69 14.20
N ALA A 21 22.85 -16.85 14.63
CA ALA A 21 23.18 -15.53 15.12
C ALA A 21 23.94 -15.59 16.47
N ALA A 22 24.71 -14.55 16.78
CA ALA A 22 25.45 -14.45 18.04
C ALA A 22 24.72 -13.52 19.01
N ARG A 23 24.88 -13.78 20.33
CA ARG A 23 24.36 -12.89 21.37
C ARG A 23 25.48 -12.01 21.90
N THR A 24 25.22 -10.73 22.06
CA THR A 24 26.09 -9.75 22.68
C THR A 24 25.26 -8.92 23.66
N ASP A 25 25.52 -9.04 24.96
CA ASP A 25 24.78 -8.33 26.01
C ASP A 25 23.26 -8.42 25.84
N ASP A 26 22.66 -7.29 25.46
CA ASP A 26 21.22 -7.13 25.21
C ASP A 26 20.82 -7.25 23.72
N ARG A 27 21.74 -7.68 22.84
CA ARG A 27 21.53 -7.64 21.39
C ARG A 27 21.79 -8.99 20.69
N VAL A 28 21.16 -9.17 19.54
CA VAL A 28 21.43 -10.29 18.64
C VAL A 28 22.18 -9.77 17.43
N LEU A 29 23.36 -10.32 17.16
CA LEU A 29 24.20 -10.03 16.01
C LEU A 29 23.93 -11.05 14.92
N ILE A 30 23.47 -10.57 13.77
CA ILE A 30 23.23 -11.39 12.59
C ILE A 30 24.50 -11.33 11.72
N PRO A 31 25.22 -12.47 11.52
CA PRO A 31 26.42 -12.49 10.70
C PRO A 31 26.09 -12.33 9.21
N GLU A 32 27.07 -11.88 8.43
CA GLU A 32 26.94 -11.62 6.99
C GLU A 32 26.52 -12.88 6.22
N GLU A 33 27.07 -14.04 6.58
CA GLU A 33 26.76 -15.33 5.94
C GLU A 33 25.26 -15.66 6.10
N MET A 34 24.67 -15.35 7.25
CA MET A 34 23.26 -15.58 7.52
C MET A 34 22.38 -14.65 6.69
N VAL A 35 22.79 -13.41 6.50
CA VAL A 35 22.12 -12.46 5.59
C VAL A 35 22.22 -12.96 4.15
N GLY A 36 23.41 -13.33 3.70
CA GLY A 36 23.65 -13.86 2.35
C GLY A 36 22.81 -15.11 2.05
N GLU A 37 22.68 -16.01 3.01
CA GLU A 37 21.84 -17.22 2.85
C GLU A 37 20.35 -16.88 2.81
N ALA A 38 19.88 -15.96 3.65
CA ALA A 38 18.50 -15.48 3.61
C ALA A 38 18.15 -14.83 2.26
N LEU A 39 19.05 -14.00 1.72
CA LEU A 39 18.86 -13.34 0.42
C LEU A 39 18.86 -14.33 -0.77
N LYS A 40 19.52 -15.47 -0.68
CA LYS A 40 19.43 -16.54 -1.69
C LYS A 40 18.09 -17.25 -1.68
N ASN A 41 17.45 -17.35 -0.51
CA ASN A 41 16.22 -18.14 -0.32
C ASN A 41 14.94 -17.33 -0.50
N VAL A 42 14.96 -16.04 -0.22
CA VAL A 42 13.77 -15.19 -0.35
C VAL A 42 13.30 -15.13 -1.82
N PRO A 43 12.01 -15.36 -2.11
CA PRO A 43 11.48 -15.29 -3.46
C PRO A 43 11.70 -13.91 -4.11
N LYS A 44 12.19 -13.93 -5.35
CA LYS A 44 12.47 -12.73 -6.14
C LYS A 44 11.21 -12.14 -6.78
N LYS A 45 10.21 -12.98 -6.96
CA LYS A 45 8.90 -12.61 -7.52
C LYS A 45 7.79 -13.17 -6.66
N ILE A 46 6.71 -12.41 -6.52
CA ILE A 46 5.52 -12.83 -5.78
C ILE A 46 4.31 -12.58 -6.68
N ASP A 47 3.61 -13.65 -7.05
CA ASP A 47 2.34 -13.54 -7.74
C ASP A 47 1.26 -13.10 -6.77
N LEU A 48 0.56 -12.01 -7.09
CA LEU A 48 -0.55 -11.48 -6.32
C LEU A 48 -1.86 -11.74 -7.05
N TYR A 49 -2.85 -12.21 -6.33
CA TYR A 49 -4.15 -12.58 -6.86
C TYR A 49 -5.25 -11.71 -6.28
N ASP A 50 -6.40 -11.67 -6.92
CA ASP A 50 -7.62 -11.14 -6.32
C ASP A 50 -8.31 -12.20 -5.41
N ARG A 51 -9.36 -11.80 -4.72
CA ARG A 51 -10.15 -12.67 -3.84
C ARG A 51 -10.67 -13.91 -4.56
N ASP A 52 -11.01 -13.78 -5.84
CA ASP A 52 -11.59 -14.87 -6.65
C ASP A 52 -10.50 -15.79 -7.25
N GLY A 53 -9.22 -15.49 -7.03
CA GLY A 53 -8.08 -16.30 -7.47
C GLY A 53 -7.58 -15.99 -8.88
N LYS A 54 -7.98 -14.86 -9.46
CA LYS A 54 -7.41 -14.35 -10.72
C LYS A 54 -6.12 -13.61 -10.40
N LYS A 55 -5.05 -13.90 -11.14
CA LYS A 55 -3.78 -13.19 -11.01
C LYS A 55 -3.93 -11.72 -11.41
N VAL A 56 -3.54 -10.82 -10.51
CA VAL A 56 -3.55 -9.37 -10.70
C VAL A 56 -2.20 -8.86 -11.18
N ALA A 57 -1.12 -9.29 -10.52
CA ALA A 57 0.23 -8.83 -10.82
C ALA A 57 1.27 -9.86 -10.40
N THR A 58 2.51 -9.66 -10.87
CA THR A 58 3.72 -10.29 -10.31
C THR A 58 4.61 -9.19 -9.76
N LEU A 59 4.71 -9.11 -8.44
CA LEU A 59 5.61 -8.17 -7.77
C LEU A 59 7.06 -8.61 -8.03
N GLY A 60 7.97 -7.65 -8.23
CA GLY A 60 9.34 -7.91 -8.67
C GLY A 60 9.49 -8.12 -10.18
N ASP A 61 8.43 -7.86 -10.97
CA ASP A 61 8.41 -8.01 -12.44
C ASP A 61 7.76 -6.80 -13.14
N GLY A 62 8.02 -5.61 -12.64
CA GLY A 62 7.50 -4.36 -13.22
C GLY A 62 6.03 -4.06 -12.88
N ALA A 63 5.51 -4.63 -11.82
CA ALA A 63 4.21 -4.26 -11.28
C ALA A 63 4.21 -2.79 -10.81
N LEU A 64 3.05 -2.15 -10.88
CA LEU A 64 2.77 -0.87 -10.23
C LEU A 64 1.34 -0.92 -9.69
N ILE A 65 1.22 -1.19 -8.40
CA ILE A 65 -0.04 -1.34 -7.68
C ILE A 65 -0.22 -0.14 -6.77
N PHE A 66 -1.32 0.59 -6.93
CA PHE A 66 -1.75 1.63 -6.01
C PHE A 66 -2.84 1.11 -5.09
N ASN A 67 -2.75 1.48 -3.82
CA ASN A 67 -3.77 1.22 -2.81
C ASN A 67 -3.87 2.41 -1.84
N PRO A 68 -5.00 2.58 -1.13
CA PRO A 68 -5.09 3.59 -0.08
C PRO A 68 -4.01 3.41 0.96
N GLY A 69 -3.55 4.50 1.55
CA GLY A 69 -2.67 4.42 2.71
C GLY A 69 -3.32 3.64 3.85
N SER A 70 -2.53 3.19 4.81
CA SER A 70 -2.92 2.24 5.85
C SER A 70 -3.13 2.91 7.21
N ALA A 71 -4.16 2.45 7.95
CA ALA A 71 -4.36 2.65 9.38
C ALA A 71 -4.57 4.11 9.85
N ALA A 72 -5.21 4.96 9.05
CA ALA A 72 -5.61 6.29 9.49
C ALA A 72 -6.57 6.24 10.69
N ILE A 73 -6.28 7.03 11.72
CA ILE A 73 -7.08 7.13 12.95
C ILE A 73 -8.16 8.21 12.89
N LYS A 74 -8.18 8.97 11.81
CA LYS A 74 -9.12 10.04 11.53
C LYS A 74 -9.62 9.98 10.08
N ILE A 75 -10.79 10.60 9.86
CA ILE A 75 -11.37 10.83 8.53
C ILE A 75 -11.78 12.28 8.41
N LEU A 76 -11.48 12.91 7.27
CA LEU A 76 -11.91 14.26 6.93
C LEU A 76 -13.12 14.17 6.00
N ASP A 77 -14.25 14.62 6.49
CA ASP A 77 -15.50 14.68 5.72
C ASP A 77 -15.48 15.83 4.69
N TYR A 78 -16.27 15.70 3.64
CA TYR A 78 -16.42 16.76 2.63
C TYR A 78 -16.80 18.10 3.26
N GLY A 79 -16.04 19.14 2.94
CA GLY A 79 -16.26 20.50 3.43
C GLY A 79 -15.88 20.75 4.89
N ALA A 80 -15.42 19.73 5.62
CA ALA A 80 -14.92 19.90 6.97
C ALA A 80 -13.48 20.43 6.97
N THR A 81 -13.11 21.12 8.05
CA THR A 81 -11.73 21.56 8.34
C THR A 81 -11.08 20.75 9.47
N GLU A 82 -11.90 20.06 10.25
CA GLU A 82 -11.46 19.24 11.38
C GLU A 82 -11.82 17.77 11.14
N PRO A 83 -10.85 16.85 11.22
CA PRO A 83 -11.11 15.44 11.03
C PRO A 83 -11.71 14.81 12.29
N ARG A 84 -12.63 13.86 12.10
CA ARG A 84 -13.27 13.08 13.17
C ARG A 84 -12.71 11.65 13.25
N THR A 85 -13.03 10.97 14.35
CA THR A 85 -12.78 9.54 14.47
C THR A 85 -13.67 8.76 13.50
N PRO A 86 -13.12 7.84 12.69
CA PRO A 86 -13.91 7.04 11.76
C PRO A 86 -14.71 5.96 12.48
N THR A 87 -15.80 5.54 11.85
CA THR A 87 -16.64 4.41 12.24
C THR A 87 -16.38 3.20 11.35
N LEU A 88 -16.94 2.04 11.70
CA LEU A 88 -16.90 0.85 10.85
C LEU A 88 -17.65 1.08 9.53
N GLU A 89 -18.72 1.88 9.55
CA GLU A 89 -19.45 2.29 8.34
C GLU A 89 -18.57 3.16 7.40
N ASP A 90 -17.74 4.06 7.96
CA ASP A 90 -16.78 4.83 7.14
C ASP A 90 -15.77 3.92 6.45
N LEU A 91 -15.30 2.87 7.13
CA LEU A 91 -14.42 1.88 6.51
C LEU A 91 -15.12 1.11 5.39
N LYS A 92 -16.37 0.67 5.58
CA LYS A 92 -17.15 0.05 4.50
C LYS A 92 -17.32 1.01 3.32
N ASN A 93 -17.66 2.27 3.57
CA ASN A 93 -17.81 3.27 2.52
C ASN A 93 -16.49 3.45 1.73
N LEU A 94 -15.36 3.48 2.42
CA LEU A 94 -14.06 3.51 1.78
C LEU A 94 -13.83 2.27 0.90
N VAL A 95 -14.14 1.07 1.40
CA VAL A 95 -14.01 -0.18 0.64
C VAL A 95 -14.85 -0.14 -0.63
N VAL A 96 -16.09 0.35 -0.56
CA VAL A 96 -16.97 0.50 -1.72
C VAL A 96 -16.41 1.49 -2.74
N VAL A 97 -15.89 2.62 -2.28
CA VAL A 97 -15.26 3.61 -3.17
C VAL A 97 -14.04 3.01 -3.86
N VAL A 98 -13.12 2.41 -3.11
CA VAL A 98 -11.89 1.78 -3.66
C VAL A 98 -12.22 0.68 -4.66
N GLU A 99 -13.22 -0.16 -4.39
CA GLU A 99 -13.61 -1.24 -5.31
C GLU A 99 -13.98 -0.71 -6.70
N ASN A 100 -14.62 0.47 -6.74
CA ASN A 100 -15.10 1.10 -7.98
C ASN A 100 -14.10 2.07 -8.64
N LEU A 101 -12.95 2.35 -7.99
CA LEU A 101 -11.90 3.19 -8.58
C LEU A 101 -10.98 2.37 -9.48
N GLU A 102 -10.82 2.82 -10.73
CA GLU A 102 -10.12 2.08 -11.79
C GLU A 102 -8.62 1.90 -11.53
N PHE A 103 -7.97 2.91 -10.92
CA PHE A 103 -6.52 2.95 -10.74
C PHE A 103 -6.08 2.62 -9.30
N MET A 104 -7.02 2.29 -8.43
CA MET A 104 -6.75 1.63 -7.15
C MET A 104 -6.75 0.11 -7.39
N ASP A 105 -5.59 -0.51 -7.43
CA ASP A 105 -5.44 -1.93 -7.79
C ASP A 105 -5.68 -2.87 -6.61
N ALA A 106 -5.50 -2.37 -5.38
CA ALA A 106 -5.68 -3.13 -4.16
C ALA A 106 -6.47 -2.33 -3.12
N GLN A 107 -7.03 -3.03 -2.16
CA GLN A 107 -7.62 -2.50 -0.94
C GLN A 107 -6.56 -2.31 0.14
N SER A 108 -6.89 -1.49 1.14
CA SER A 108 -6.15 -1.42 2.38
C SER A 108 -7.11 -1.38 3.57
N THR A 109 -6.67 -1.83 4.75
CA THR A 109 -7.36 -1.56 6.00
C THR A 109 -7.12 -0.10 6.44
N ALA A 110 -7.52 0.84 5.57
CA ALA A 110 -7.10 2.24 5.57
C ALA A 110 -7.61 3.07 6.75
N LEU A 111 -8.70 2.66 7.41
CA LEU A 111 -9.27 3.35 8.57
C LEU A 111 -9.25 2.45 9.81
N VAL A 112 -9.05 3.07 10.97
CA VAL A 112 -9.12 2.42 12.29
C VAL A 112 -10.43 2.86 12.98
N PRO A 113 -11.51 2.06 12.93
CA PRO A 113 -12.81 2.48 13.44
C PRO A 113 -12.80 2.64 14.96
N GLY A 114 -13.23 3.80 15.45
CA GLY A 114 -13.28 4.12 16.88
C GLY A 114 -14.46 3.52 17.63
N ASP A 115 -15.47 3.05 16.91
CA ASP A 115 -16.70 2.46 17.45
C ASP A 115 -16.63 0.92 17.58
N THR A 116 -15.40 0.37 17.54
CA THR A 116 -15.10 -1.06 17.74
C THR A 116 -14.22 -1.26 18.96
N PRO A 117 -14.30 -2.41 19.68
CA PRO A 117 -13.42 -2.70 20.80
C PRO A 117 -11.94 -2.64 20.37
N ILE A 118 -11.11 -2.03 21.21
CA ILE A 118 -9.69 -1.77 20.88
C ILE A 118 -8.91 -3.08 20.68
N GLU A 119 -9.29 -4.13 21.40
CA GLU A 119 -8.61 -5.42 21.44
C GLU A 119 -8.75 -6.21 20.12
N ILE A 120 -9.81 -5.93 19.34
CA ILE A 120 -10.11 -6.66 18.10
C ILE A 120 -10.12 -5.76 16.87
N ARG A 121 -9.82 -4.49 17.05
CA ARG A 121 -10.01 -3.44 16.04
C ARG A 121 -9.25 -3.69 14.74
N ASP A 122 -8.06 -4.28 14.80
CA ASP A 122 -7.26 -4.65 13.62
C ASP A 122 -7.92 -5.79 12.81
N ALA A 123 -8.41 -6.84 13.47
CA ALA A 123 -9.06 -7.95 12.78
C ALA A 123 -10.45 -7.57 12.23
N VAL A 124 -11.21 -6.74 12.96
CA VAL A 124 -12.54 -6.27 12.52
C VAL A 124 -12.45 -5.53 11.18
N ARG A 125 -11.37 -4.78 10.93
CA ARG A 125 -11.17 -4.02 9.68
C ARG A 125 -11.11 -4.92 8.43
N LEU A 126 -10.71 -6.17 8.57
CA LEU A 126 -10.56 -7.09 7.44
C LEU A 126 -11.93 -7.57 6.92
N TYR A 127 -12.93 -7.71 7.80
CA TYR A 127 -14.24 -8.24 7.46
C TYR A 127 -14.95 -7.48 6.32
N PRO A 128 -15.15 -6.13 6.37
CA PRO A 128 -15.83 -5.43 5.28
C PRO A 128 -15.07 -5.52 3.96
N ILE A 129 -13.73 -5.59 3.98
CA ILE A 129 -12.95 -5.74 2.75
C ILE A 129 -13.20 -7.12 2.13
N LEU A 130 -13.12 -8.18 2.92
CA LEU A 130 -13.37 -9.55 2.45
C LEU A 130 -14.78 -9.70 1.91
N ARG A 131 -15.76 -9.04 2.53
CA ARG A 131 -17.16 -9.11 2.13
C ARG A 131 -17.43 -8.38 0.82
N TYR A 132 -16.95 -7.14 0.67
CA TYR A 132 -17.39 -6.22 -0.36
C TYR A 132 -16.41 -5.98 -1.51
N SER A 133 -15.18 -6.47 -1.42
CA SER A 133 -14.15 -6.26 -2.45
C SER A 133 -13.58 -7.57 -2.98
N ARG A 134 -13.18 -7.56 -4.25
CA ARG A 134 -12.39 -8.62 -4.87
C ARG A 134 -10.91 -8.28 -4.97
N LYS A 135 -10.56 -7.00 -4.84
CA LYS A 135 -9.18 -6.54 -4.98
C LYS A 135 -8.25 -7.19 -3.95
N PRO A 136 -6.97 -7.38 -4.27
CA PRO A 136 -5.95 -7.77 -3.29
C PRO A 136 -5.96 -6.81 -2.09
N ILE A 137 -5.43 -7.26 -0.96
CA ILE A 137 -5.52 -6.52 0.31
C ILE A 137 -4.13 -6.26 0.87
N ILE A 138 -3.83 -5.00 1.22
CA ILE A 138 -2.68 -4.62 2.03
C ILE A 138 -3.18 -4.35 3.45
N THR A 139 -2.62 -5.02 4.46
CA THR A 139 -3.10 -4.92 5.84
C THR A 139 -2.00 -5.14 6.87
N GLY A 140 -2.31 -4.90 8.15
CA GLY A 140 -1.42 -5.17 9.26
C GLY A 140 -2.20 -5.60 10.49
N ALA A 141 -1.58 -6.41 11.35
CA ALA A 141 -2.12 -6.81 12.65
C ALA A 141 -1.42 -6.04 13.77
N PHE A 142 -2.21 -5.48 14.68
CA PHE A 142 -1.72 -4.65 15.81
C PHE A 142 -1.56 -5.46 17.10
N THR A 143 -2.06 -6.70 17.12
CA THR A 143 -1.97 -7.61 18.26
C THR A 143 -1.45 -8.98 17.80
N VAL A 144 -0.86 -9.74 18.72
CA VAL A 144 -0.42 -11.10 18.45
C VAL A 144 -1.62 -12.05 18.28
N GLU A 145 -2.66 -11.77 19.03
CA GLU A 145 -3.85 -12.62 19.18
C GLU A 145 -4.75 -12.56 17.94
N ASN A 146 -4.78 -11.45 17.22
CA ASN A 146 -5.69 -11.23 16.11
C ASN A 146 -5.17 -11.73 14.75
N LEU A 147 -3.86 -11.79 14.55
CA LEU A 147 -3.32 -12.32 13.28
C LEU A 147 -3.83 -13.75 12.97
N PRO A 148 -3.85 -14.71 13.92
CA PRO A 148 -4.45 -16.01 13.67
C PRO A 148 -5.91 -15.96 13.21
N VAL A 149 -6.71 -15.05 13.78
CA VAL A 149 -8.12 -14.85 13.39
C VAL A 149 -8.22 -14.27 11.97
N MET A 150 -7.37 -13.30 11.64
CA MET A 150 -7.30 -12.73 10.28
C MET A 150 -6.92 -13.81 9.27
N LEU A 151 -5.95 -14.67 9.58
CA LEU A 151 -5.58 -15.81 8.72
C LEU A 151 -6.71 -16.83 8.56
N GLU A 152 -7.50 -17.07 9.62
CA GLU A 152 -8.71 -17.89 9.57
C GLU A 152 -9.77 -17.30 8.64
N MET A 153 -10.03 -15.98 8.72
CA MET A 153 -10.94 -15.27 7.81
C MET A 153 -10.49 -15.41 6.34
N LEU A 154 -9.19 -15.23 6.05
CA LEU A 154 -8.65 -15.40 4.70
C LEU A 154 -8.87 -16.81 4.18
N LYS A 155 -8.64 -17.81 5.02
CA LYS A 155 -8.81 -19.23 4.69
C LYS A 155 -10.26 -19.59 4.43
N VAL A 156 -11.21 -19.02 5.19
CA VAL A 156 -12.66 -19.20 4.97
C VAL A 156 -13.06 -18.66 3.61
N VAL A 157 -12.57 -17.47 3.26
CA VAL A 157 -12.88 -16.84 1.96
C VAL A 157 -12.24 -17.60 0.80
N ARG A 158 -11.00 -18.08 1.00
CA ARG A 158 -10.30 -18.89 -0.01
C ARG A 158 -9.28 -19.84 0.62
N GLU A 159 -9.53 -21.13 0.51
CA GLU A 159 -8.72 -22.17 1.15
C GLU A 159 -7.24 -22.16 0.72
N ASP A 160 -6.95 -21.78 -0.52
CA ASP A 160 -5.57 -21.74 -1.07
C ASP A 160 -4.89 -20.37 -0.99
N ALA A 161 -5.37 -19.48 -0.10
CA ALA A 161 -4.83 -18.13 0.09
C ALA A 161 -3.30 -18.09 0.33
N TRP A 162 -2.72 -19.16 0.84
CA TRP A 162 -1.29 -19.30 1.08
C TRP A 162 -0.49 -19.70 -0.18
N ARG A 163 -1.11 -20.34 -1.17
CA ARG A 163 -0.49 -20.69 -2.47
C ARG A 163 -0.68 -19.62 -3.52
N ARG A 164 -1.83 -18.96 -3.48
CA ARG A 164 -2.21 -17.85 -4.36
C ARG A 164 -2.58 -16.65 -3.49
N PRO A 165 -1.59 -15.97 -2.91
CA PRO A 165 -1.85 -14.90 -1.95
C PRO A 165 -2.64 -13.76 -2.59
N PHE A 166 -3.67 -13.31 -1.88
CA PHE A 166 -4.44 -12.12 -2.21
C PHE A 166 -4.37 -11.08 -1.10
N THR A 167 -3.49 -11.31 -0.12
CA THR A 167 -3.27 -10.40 1.01
C THR A 167 -1.78 -10.32 1.30
N ILE A 168 -1.32 -9.11 1.59
CA ILE A 168 0.03 -8.78 2.03
C ILE A 168 -0.10 -8.14 3.42
N PHE A 169 0.79 -8.50 4.35
CA PHE A 169 0.77 -7.95 5.70
C PHE A 169 2.00 -7.12 6.02
N ASP A 170 1.78 -5.91 6.50
CA ASP A 170 2.82 -5.02 7.02
C ASP A 170 3.41 -5.57 8.32
N ALA A 171 4.72 -5.52 8.44
CA ALA A 171 5.45 -5.82 9.65
C ALA A 171 6.58 -4.80 9.83
N CYS A 172 6.42 -3.89 10.79
CA CYS A 172 7.33 -2.76 10.98
C CYS A 172 8.36 -3.05 12.06
N PRO A 173 9.68 -3.04 11.76
CA PRO A 173 10.69 -2.90 12.78
C PRO A 173 10.51 -1.56 13.52
N SER A 174 11.03 -1.47 14.72
CA SER A 174 10.98 -0.24 15.52
C SER A 174 12.35 0.44 15.46
N PRO A 175 12.51 1.54 14.68
CA PRO A 175 13.77 2.26 14.61
C PRO A 175 14.21 2.82 15.99
N PRO A 176 15.52 2.81 16.33
CA PRO A 176 16.59 2.18 15.56
C PRO A 176 16.80 0.71 15.93
N LEU A 177 16.88 -0.15 14.91
CA LEU A 177 17.35 -1.54 14.98
C LEU A 177 16.70 -2.38 16.08
N SER A 178 15.37 -2.32 16.21
CA SER A 178 14.64 -3.12 17.20
C SER A 178 13.36 -3.71 16.62
N TRP A 179 12.78 -4.69 17.32
CA TRP A 179 11.53 -5.32 16.98
C TRP A 179 10.60 -5.36 18.18
N SER A 180 9.35 -4.92 18.01
CA SER A 180 8.32 -5.14 19.02
C SER A 180 7.94 -6.63 19.08
N ARG A 181 7.32 -7.04 20.19
CA ARG A 181 6.76 -8.40 20.32
C ARG A 181 5.72 -8.68 19.24
N VAL A 182 4.87 -7.71 18.97
CA VAL A 182 3.77 -7.86 18.00
C VAL A 182 4.31 -8.03 16.59
N THR A 183 5.09 -7.07 16.10
CA THR A 183 5.52 -7.08 14.70
C THR A 183 6.50 -8.20 14.40
N SER A 184 7.39 -8.55 15.32
CA SER A 184 8.27 -9.72 15.15
C SER A 184 7.49 -11.04 15.13
N ARG A 185 6.47 -11.17 15.98
CA ARG A 185 5.60 -12.35 15.98
C ARG A 185 4.79 -12.44 14.70
N ASN A 186 4.32 -11.31 14.17
CA ASN A 186 3.62 -11.28 12.87
C ASN A 186 4.52 -11.83 11.75
N VAL A 187 5.79 -11.41 11.65
CA VAL A 187 6.73 -11.98 10.68
C VAL A 187 6.84 -13.49 10.82
N VAL A 188 6.97 -13.98 12.07
CA VAL A 188 7.09 -15.43 12.34
C VAL A 188 5.84 -16.20 11.89
N ASP A 189 4.65 -15.71 12.23
CA ASP A 189 3.41 -16.42 11.95
C ASP A 189 3.05 -16.33 10.45
N LEU A 190 3.31 -15.20 9.78
CA LEU A 190 3.16 -15.05 8.32
C LEU A 190 4.12 -15.96 7.55
N ALA A 191 5.39 -16.02 7.96
CA ALA A 191 6.37 -16.91 7.34
C ALA A 191 5.95 -18.39 7.43
N LYS A 192 5.41 -18.82 8.58
CA LYS A 192 4.85 -20.17 8.76
C LYS A 192 3.62 -20.43 7.90
N ALA A 193 2.78 -19.40 7.72
CA ALA A 193 1.56 -19.48 6.91
C ALA A 193 1.85 -19.39 5.40
N GLY A 194 3.05 -18.97 4.97
CA GLY A 194 3.40 -18.75 3.57
C GLY A 194 2.71 -17.50 2.97
N ILE A 195 2.24 -16.59 3.80
CA ILE A 195 1.60 -15.33 3.40
C ILE A 195 2.68 -14.23 3.27
N PRO A 196 2.66 -13.42 2.20
CA PRO A 196 3.64 -12.35 2.03
C PRO A 196 3.63 -11.35 3.18
N SER A 197 4.82 -11.04 3.72
CA SER A 197 5.03 -9.96 4.68
C SER A 197 5.82 -8.83 4.03
N GLU A 198 5.40 -7.59 4.26
CA GLU A 198 6.17 -6.40 3.93
C GLU A 198 6.95 -5.95 5.16
N ILE A 199 8.26 -5.83 5.01
CA ILE A 199 9.09 -5.31 6.10
C ILE A 199 9.21 -3.81 5.90
N ILE A 200 8.39 -3.07 6.64
CA ILE A 200 8.27 -1.60 6.53
C ILE A 200 9.14 -0.93 7.59
N SER A 201 10.36 -0.55 7.22
CA SER A 201 11.22 0.27 8.08
C SER A 201 10.80 1.74 7.97
N MET A 202 10.66 2.41 9.11
CA MET A 202 10.16 3.79 9.23
C MET A 202 11.17 4.68 9.98
N PRO A 203 12.38 4.91 9.43
CA PRO A 203 13.38 5.74 10.10
C PRO A 203 12.98 7.21 10.09
N GLY A 204 12.96 7.83 11.26
CA GLY A 204 12.77 9.27 11.42
C GLY A 204 14.12 10.00 11.35
N LEU A 205 14.39 10.68 10.22
CA LEU A 205 15.64 11.41 9.99
C LEU A 205 15.80 12.53 11.04
N GLY A 206 16.91 12.48 11.78
CA GLY A 206 17.19 13.42 12.85
C GLY A 206 16.62 13.04 14.23
N ALA A 207 15.86 11.93 14.32
CA ALA A 207 15.34 11.41 15.58
C ALA A 207 15.71 9.95 15.82
N THR A 208 15.13 9.02 15.06
CA THR A 208 15.40 7.58 15.18
C THR A 208 16.38 7.06 14.14
N ALA A 209 16.86 7.94 13.27
CA ALA A 209 17.90 7.68 12.25
C ALA A 209 18.85 8.89 12.14
N PRO A 210 20.05 8.71 11.57
CA PRO A 210 20.89 9.85 11.18
C PRO A 210 20.11 10.83 10.29
N VAL A 211 20.37 12.13 10.44
CA VAL A 211 19.74 13.15 9.59
C VAL A 211 20.26 13.12 8.14
N THR A 212 21.41 12.51 7.92
CA THR A 212 21.97 12.35 6.56
C THR A 212 21.18 11.29 5.81
N ILE A 213 20.80 11.60 4.57
CA ILE A 213 19.98 10.74 3.71
C ILE A 213 20.57 9.33 3.58
N VAL A 214 21.87 9.23 3.25
CA VAL A 214 22.56 7.93 3.13
C VAL A 214 22.64 7.19 4.46
N GLY A 215 22.85 7.90 5.58
CA GLY A 215 22.85 7.33 6.93
C GLY A 215 21.47 6.73 7.29
N ALA A 216 20.38 7.44 7.00
CA ALA A 216 19.03 6.94 7.20
C ALA A 216 18.73 5.74 6.29
N ALA A 217 19.14 5.78 5.02
CA ALA A 217 19.01 4.66 4.10
C ALA A 217 19.80 3.42 4.56
N THR A 218 20.99 3.61 5.15
CA THR A 218 21.79 2.52 5.71
C THR A 218 21.07 1.85 6.90
N LEU A 219 20.50 2.65 7.80
CA LEU A 219 19.70 2.13 8.92
C LEU A 219 18.47 1.37 8.41
N HIS A 220 17.71 1.98 7.49
CA HIS A 220 16.56 1.37 6.84
C HIS A 220 16.91 -0.01 6.25
N HIS A 221 17.98 -0.08 5.46
CA HIS A 221 18.45 -1.32 4.84
C HIS A 221 18.75 -2.40 5.89
N ALA A 222 19.46 -2.05 6.94
CA ALA A 222 19.79 -2.97 8.01
C ALA A 222 18.52 -3.50 8.72
N GLU A 223 17.52 -2.67 8.94
CA GLU A 223 16.24 -3.06 9.55
C GLU A 223 15.45 -4.02 8.64
N VAL A 224 15.33 -3.73 7.35
CA VAL A 224 14.64 -4.61 6.40
C VAL A 224 15.35 -5.95 6.27
N LEU A 225 16.68 -5.96 6.16
CA LEU A 225 17.46 -7.21 6.13
C LEU A 225 17.20 -8.09 7.35
N SER A 226 16.99 -7.52 8.54
CA SER A 226 16.69 -8.32 9.73
C SER A 226 15.35 -9.02 9.65
N GLY A 227 14.35 -8.35 9.10
CA GLY A 227 13.04 -8.96 8.88
C GLY A 227 13.11 -10.10 7.86
N ILE A 228 13.87 -9.91 6.78
CA ILE A 228 14.13 -10.97 5.79
C ILE A 228 14.82 -12.17 6.45
N VAL A 229 15.88 -11.93 7.22
CA VAL A 229 16.58 -13.01 7.94
C VAL A 229 15.65 -13.74 8.89
N LEU A 230 14.83 -12.99 9.65
CA LEU A 230 13.85 -13.58 10.56
C LEU A 230 12.85 -14.48 9.82
N ALA A 231 12.27 -13.99 8.72
CA ALA A 231 11.32 -14.76 7.94
C ALA A 231 11.94 -16.05 7.38
N GLN A 232 13.16 -15.96 6.82
CA GLN A 232 13.88 -17.12 6.26
C GLN A 232 14.36 -18.10 7.33
N ALA A 233 14.71 -17.63 8.53
CA ALA A 233 15.05 -18.50 9.66
C ALA A 233 13.85 -19.30 10.17
N VAL A 234 12.64 -18.78 10.02
CA VAL A 234 11.39 -19.48 10.37
C VAL A 234 10.96 -20.44 9.29
N SER A 235 10.97 -19.99 8.04
CA SER A 235 10.51 -20.77 6.89
C SER A 235 11.31 -20.37 5.66
N ARG A 236 12.16 -21.27 5.19
CA ARG A 236 12.95 -21.05 3.98
C ARG A 236 12.03 -20.87 2.78
N GLY A 237 12.21 -19.79 2.02
CA GLY A 237 11.36 -19.44 0.90
C GLY A 237 10.10 -18.64 1.28
N ALA A 238 9.96 -18.20 2.55
CA ALA A 238 8.89 -17.30 2.94
C ALA A 238 8.90 -16.01 2.09
N PRO A 239 7.77 -15.59 1.50
CA PRO A 239 7.71 -14.42 0.65
C PRO A 239 7.82 -13.13 1.49
N VAL A 240 8.75 -12.26 1.10
CA VAL A 240 9.00 -10.98 1.78
C VAL A 240 9.14 -9.87 0.75
N ILE A 241 8.52 -8.73 1.04
CA ILE A 241 8.58 -7.50 0.26
C ILE A 241 9.45 -6.49 0.99
N TYR A 242 10.35 -5.84 0.25
CA TYR A 242 11.25 -4.81 0.77
C TYR A 242 10.54 -3.47 0.81
N GLY A 243 10.15 -3.01 1.99
CA GLY A 243 9.30 -1.84 2.16
C GLY A 243 9.87 -0.74 3.07
N GLY A 244 9.24 0.42 3.02
CA GLY A 244 9.61 1.53 3.89
C GLY A 244 8.67 2.72 3.85
N SER A 245 8.72 3.51 4.94
CA SER A 245 8.10 4.82 5.09
C SER A 245 9.05 5.73 5.88
N PRO A 246 10.20 6.15 5.31
CA PRO A 246 11.09 7.10 5.98
C PRO A 246 10.43 8.47 6.09
N ALA A 247 10.70 9.19 7.17
CA ALA A 247 10.17 10.53 7.36
C ALA A 247 11.25 11.49 7.89
N LEU A 248 11.35 12.69 7.31
CA LEU A 248 12.11 13.77 7.92
C LEU A 248 11.36 14.26 9.16
N MET A 249 12.02 14.28 10.30
CA MET A 249 11.43 14.87 11.49
C MET A 249 11.54 16.38 11.44
N HIS A 250 10.39 17.08 11.41
CA HIS A 250 10.36 18.54 11.35
C HIS A 250 11.12 19.14 12.55
N PRO A 251 12.19 19.93 12.31
CA PRO A 251 13.11 20.31 13.39
C PRO A 251 12.48 21.18 14.48
N ARG A 252 11.37 21.84 14.19
CA ARG A 252 10.65 22.70 15.14
C ARG A 252 9.50 22.01 15.85
N TYR A 253 8.75 21.16 15.14
CA TYR A 253 7.49 20.58 15.64
C TYR A 253 7.62 19.11 16.01
N GLY A 254 8.68 18.43 15.55
CA GLY A 254 8.86 16.99 15.77
C GLY A 254 7.84 16.12 15.05
N THR A 255 7.07 16.69 14.10
CA THR A 255 6.14 15.93 13.27
C THR A 255 6.87 15.25 12.12
N PRO A 256 6.46 14.05 11.70
CA PRO A 256 7.04 13.38 10.54
C PRO A 256 6.60 14.08 9.25
N LEU A 257 7.53 14.33 8.35
CA LEU A 257 7.28 14.84 6.99
C LEU A 257 7.55 13.68 6.02
N ILE A 258 6.50 12.97 5.66
CA ILE A 258 6.64 11.73 4.88
C ILE A 258 6.93 12.04 3.42
N VAL A 259 6.34 13.12 2.91
CA VAL A 259 6.58 13.58 1.53
C VAL A 259 7.61 14.70 1.39
N ALA A 260 8.44 14.94 2.42
CA ALA A 260 9.58 15.82 2.26
C ALA A 260 10.56 15.27 1.20
N PRO A 261 11.26 16.14 0.42
CA PRO A 261 12.25 15.69 -0.57
C PRO A 261 13.31 14.76 0.02
N GLU A 262 13.71 14.96 1.26
CA GLU A 262 14.68 14.14 1.98
C GLU A 262 14.15 12.72 2.24
N SER A 263 12.89 12.60 2.63
CA SER A 263 12.20 11.31 2.82
C SER A 263 12.09 10.56 1.51
N LEU A 264 11.73 11.28 0.44
CA LEU A 264 11.66 10.75 -0.91
C LEU A 264 13.03 10.22 -1.39
N LEU A 265 14.12 10.98 -1.16
CA LEU A 265 15.47 10.55 -1.52
C LEU A 265 15.90 9.25 -0.81
N VAL A 266 15.54 9.08 0.48
CA VAL A 266 15.77 7.80 1.18
C VAL A 266 14.96 6.68 0.51
N SER A 267 13.70 6.95 0.13
CA SER A 267 12.85 5.97 -0.56
C SER A 267 13.46 5.55 -1.91
N LEU A 268 13.97 6.49 -2.70
CA LEU A 268 14.64 6.18 -3.97
C LEU A 268 15.89 5.33 -3.77
N ILE A 269 16.69 5.62 -2.72
CA ILE A 269 17.88 4.81 -2.40
C ILE A 269 17.48 3.39 -2.03
N TYR A 270 16.50 3.20 -1.15
CA TYR A 270 16.14 1.83 -0.76
C TYR A 270 15.43 1.07 -1.90
N ARG A 271 14.76 1.77 -2.83
CA ARG A 271 14.27 1.12 -4.05
C ARG A 271 15.40 0.57 -4.91
N ASP A 272 16.50 1.34 -5.05
CA ASP A 272 17.68 0.87 -5.77
C ASP A 272 18.34 -0.32 -5.06
N LEU A 273 18.38 -0.33 -3.72
CA LEU A 273 18.85 -1.47 -2.93
C LEU A 273 17.94 -2.70 -3.13
N ALA A 274 16.62 -2.54 -3.11
CA ALA A 274 15.69 -3.62 -3.40
C ALA A 274 15.91 -4.20 -4.81
N ARG A 275 16.11 -3.33 -5.81
CA ARG A 275 16.41 -3.73 -7.19
C ARG A 275 17.75 -4.47 -7.30
N PHE A 276 18.78 -3.99 -6.61
CA PHE A 276 20.08 -4.68 -6.55
C PHE A 276 19.98 -6.09 -5.95
N LEU A 277 19.09 -6.26 -4.97
CA LEU A 277 18.78 -7.54 -4.35
C LEU A 277 17.75 -8.37 -5.12
N GLU A 278 17.22 -7.84 -6.23
CA GLU A 278 16.14 -8.43 -7.03
C GLU A 278 14.87 -8.72 -6.23
N LEU A 279 14.54 -7.88 -5.24
CA LEU A 279 13.38 -8.08 -4.37
C LEU A 279 12.22 -7.19 -4.79
N PRO A 280 10.96 -7.67 -4.65
CA PRO A 280 9.79 -6.83 -4.78
C PRO A 280 9.82 -5.72 -3.72
N SER A 281 9.28 -4.56 -4.06
CA SER A 281 9.40 -3.35 -3.23
C SER A 281 8.08 -2.65 -3.01
N HIS A 282 7.97 -2.01 -1.85
CA HIS A 282 6.84 -1.21 -1.44
C HIS A 282 7.28 0.15 -0.92
N ALA A 283 6.45 1.20 -1.11
CA ALA A 283 6.65 2.52 -0.54
C ALA A 283 5.35 3.16 -0.07
N TYR A 284 5.42 3.89 1.03
CA TYR A 284 4.41 4.88 1.40
C TYR A 284 4.73 6.19 0.68
N MET A 285 4.13 6.35 -0.48
CA MET A 285 4.24 7.49 -1.38
C MET A 285 2.88 7.71 -2.06
N GLY A 286 2.69 8.83 -2.80
CA GLY A 286 1.38 9.13 -3.33
C GLY A 286 0.40 9.52 -2.22
N LEU A 287 0.86 10.35 -1.28
CA LEU A 287 0.10 10.83 -0.13
C LEU A 287 0.46 12.29 0.16
N SER A 288 -0.11 12.89 1.22
CA SER A 288 0.18 14.28 1.57
C SER A 288 0.31 14.52 3.06
N ASP A 289 1.16 15.47 3.43
CA ASP A 289 1.29 16.03 4.79
C ASP A 289 0.31 17.19 5.05
N SER A 290 -0.49 17.62 4.03
CA SER A 290 -1.51 18.67 4.17
C SER A 290 -2.63 18.24 5.12
N LYS A 291 -3.30 19.23 5.72
CA LYS A 291 -4.45 19.04 6.62
C LYS A 291 -5.78 19.06 5.87
N LEU A 292 -5.76 19.56 4.63
CA LEU A 292 -6.96 19.74 3.79
C LEU A 292 -6.73 19.16 2.39
N VAL A 293 -7.80 18.94 1.67
CA VAL A 293 -7.76 18.59 0.24
C VAL A 293 -7.59 19.89 -0.56
N ASP A 294 -6.33 20.33 -0.68
CA ASP A 294 -5.94 21.61 -1.25
C ASP A 294 -4.80 21.47 -2.28
N TYR A 295 -4.20 22.61 -2.66
CA TYR A 295 -3.09 22.63 -3.61
C TYR A 295 -1.87 21.85 -3.10
N GLN A 296 -1.55 21.95 -1.78
CA GLN A 296 -0.45 21.18 -1.19
C GLN A 296 -0.73 19.68 -1.33
N ALA A 297 -1.94 19.26 -0.99
CA ALA A 297 -2.33 17.85 -1.08
C ALA A 297 -2.15 17.30 -2.49
N GLY A 298 -2.62 18.01 -3.51
CA GLY A 298 -2.47 17.58 -4.90
C GLY A 298 -1.02 17.59 -5.40
N ALA A 299 -0.22 18.60 -5.01
CA ALA A 299 1.17 18.70 -5.41
C ALA A 299 2.02 17.58 -4.80
N GLU A 300 1.88 17.31 -3.49
CA GLU A 300 2.60 16.27 -2.77
C GLU A 300 2.24 14.87 -3.26
N GLU A 301 0.96 14.61 -3.50
CA GLU A 301 0.47 13.38 -4.12
C GLU A 301 1.12 13.15 -5.48
N ALA A 302 0.99 14.12 -6.40
CA ALA A 302 1.39 13.96 -7.78
C ALA A 302 2.91 13.72 -7.93
N TYR A 303 3.76 14.51 -7.22
CA TYR A 303 5.20 14.35 -7.38
C TYR A 303 5.72 13.06 -6.74
N SER A 304 5.15 12.66 -5.58
CA SER A 304 5.61 11.46 -4.90
C SER A 304 5.13 10.18 -5.59
N ALA A 305 3.88 10.13 -6.07
CA ALA A 305 3.36 9.02 -6.86
C ALA A 305 4.14 8.84 -8.18
N LEU A 306 4.44 9.94 -8.89
CA LEU A 306 5.23 9.88 -10.12
C LEU A 306 6.65 9.40 -9.85
N ALA A 307 7.30 9.89 -8.79
CA ALA A 307 8.64 9.46 -8.42
C ALA A 307 8.67 7.95 -8.07
N ALA A 308 7.67 7.45 -7.32
CA ALA A 308 7.53 6.03 -7.01
C ALA A 308 7.42 5.16 -8.27
N ALA A 309 6.57 5.56 -9.21
CA ALA A 309 6.35 4.83 -10.45
C ALA A 309 7.60 4.81 -11.35
N LEU A 310 8.27 5.95 -11.50
CA LEU A 310 9.50 6.06 -12.32
C LEU A 310 10.68 5.32 -11.69
N ALA A 311 10.76 5.26 -10.36
CA ALA A 311 11.74 4.43 -9.65
C ALA A 311 11.45 2.94 -9.81
N GLY A 312 10.20 2.57 -10.10
CA GLY A 312 9.76 1.20 -10.33
C GLY A 312 9.40 0.45 -9.06
N PHE A 313 8.80 1.10 -8.08
CA PHE A 313 8.17 0.42 -6.95
C PHE A 313 7.03 -0.47 -7.42
N ASP A 314 6.88 -1.64 -6.81
CA ASP A 314 5.82 -2.60 -7.14
C ASP A 314 4.51 -2.26 -6.47
N VAL A 315 4.55 -1.79 -5.21
CA VAL A 315 3.39 -1.40 -4.41
C VAL A 315 3.59 0.01 -3.87
N VAL A 316 2.57 0.86 -4.00
CA VAL A 316 2.56 2.25 -3.54
C VAL A 316 1.30 2.47 -2.73
N SER A 317 1.48 2.63 -1.41
CA SER A 317 0.39 2.85 -0.45
C SER A 317 0.38 4.31 -0.02
N GLY A 318 -0.72 5.02 -0.30
CA GLY A 318 -0.78 6.44 0.07
C GLY A 318 -2.05 7.16 -0.35
N PRO A 319 -2.67 6.88 -1.51
CA PRO A 319 -3.85 7.58 -1.99
C PRO A 319 -4.93 7.78 -0.92
N GLY A 320 -5.48 8.98 -0.85
CA GLY A 320 -6.48 9.40 0.13
C GLY A 320 -5.91 9.94 1.44
N MET A 321 -4.60 9.73 1.74
CA MET A 321 -3.99 10.11 3.02
C MET A 321 -3.61 11.57 3.08
N LEU A 322 -3.87 12.14 4.26
CA LEU A 322 -3.51 13.49 4.71
C LEU A 322 -2.77 13.40 6.06
N GLU A 323 -2.22 14.53 6.50
CA GLU A 323 -1.69 14.74 7.84
C GLU A 323 -0.79 13.59 8.34
N PHE A 324 0.29 13.33 7.63
CA PHE A 324 1.32 12.34 8.03
C PHE A 324 0.74 10.91 8.19
N GLU A 325 -0.13 10.48 7.28
CA GLU A 325 -0.83 9.18 7.31
C GLU A 325 -1.83 9.03 8.47
N SER A 326 -2.22 10.11 9.14
CA SER A 326 -3.17 10.05 10.26
C SER A 326 -4.63 10.28 9.87
N VAL A 327 -4.88 10.87 8.70
CA VAL A 327 -6.21 11.25 8.20
C VAL A 327 -6.46 10.65 6.81
N GLN A 328 -7.65 10.11 6.59
CA GLN A 328 -8.15 9.71 5.27
C GLN A 328 -9.27 10.64 4.80
N SER A 329 -9.44 10.78 3.47
CA SER A 329 -10.59 11.45 2.86
C SER A 329 -11.04 10.70 1.61
N LEU A 330 -12.35 10.46 1.48
CA LEU A 330 -12.93 9.78 0.32
C LEU A 330 -12.82 10.65 -0.94
N GLU A 331 -12.98 11.95 -0.81
CA GLU A 331 -12.85 12.91 -1.92
C GLU A 331 -11.40 12.96 -2.42
N LYS A 332 -10.43 13.03 -1.48
CA LYS A 332 -9.03 12.97 -1.85
C LYS A 332 -8.71 11.65 -2.56
N LEU A 333 -9.22 10.53 -2.07
CA LEU A 333 -9.00 9.21 -2.69
C LEU A 333 -9.50 9.18 -4.14
N VAL A 334 -10.64 9.81 -4.45
CA VAL A 334 -11.15 9.95 -5.82
C VAL A 334 -10.23 10.84 -6.68
N LEU A 335 -9.72 11.94 -6.13
CA LEU A 335 -8.77 12.82 -6.82
C LEU A 335 -7.43 12.12 -7.06
N ASP A 336 -6.93 11.41 -6.07
CA ASP A 336 -5.68 10.67 -6.15
C ASP A 336 -5.79 9.50 -7.16
N ASN A 337 -6.96 8.90 -7.31
CA ASN A 337 -7.19 7.92 -8.37
C ASN A 337 -6.95 8.52 -9.78
N GLU A 338 -7.32 9.80 -10.02
CA GLU A 338 -6.99 10.46 -11.27
C GLU A 338 -5.47 10.64 -11.44
N VAL A 339 -4.78 11.05 -10.37
CA VAL A 339 -3.31 11.15 -10.35
C VAL A 339 -2.68 9.79 -10.67
N CYS A 340 -3.13 8.72 -10.03
CA CYS A 340 -2.65 7.36 -10.29
C CYS A 340 -2.84 6.95 -11.76
N GLY A 341 -3.98 7.33 -12.37
CA GLY A 341 -4.23 7.11 -13.79
C GLY A 341 -3.23 7.82 -14.70
N LEU A 342 -2.94 9.10 -14.42
CA LEU A 342 -1.92 9.87 -15.13
C LEU A 342 -0.53 9.27 -14.95
N VAL A 343 -0.17 8.90 -13.72
CA VAL A 343 1.12 8.29 -13.38
C VAL A 343 1.30 6.95 -14.10
N LYS A 344 0.29 6.09 -14.09
CA LYS A 344 0.30 4.82 -14.84
C LYS A 344 0.46 5.04 -16.34
N ARG A 345 -0.19 6.09 -16.90
CA ARG A 345 0.00 6.43 -18.31
C ARG A 345 1.44 6.83 -18.63
N VAL A 346 2.08 7.66 -17.77
CA VAL A 346 3.48 8.05 -17.92
C VAL A 346 4.41 6.85 -17.77
N SER A 347 4.22 6.04 -16.74
CA SER A 347 5.04 4.86 -16.44
C SER A 347 4.99 3.80 -17.55
N ARG A 348 3.84 3.66 -18.24
CA ARG A 348 3.72 2.75 -19.38
C ARG A 348 4.61 3.14 -20.57
N GLY A 349 5.04 4.39 -20.64
CA GLY A 349 5.91 4.88 -21.71
C GLY A 349 5.23 4.93 -23.08
N PHE A 350 5.98 4.64 -24.11
CA PHE A 350 5.54 4.71 -25.53
C PHE A 350 6.19 3.59 -26.35
N GLY A 351 5.51 3.21 -27.44
CA GLY A 351 6.08 2.28 -28.40
C GLY A 351 7.00 2.94 -29.43
N MET A 352 7.88 2.14 -30.03
CA MET A 352 8.86 2.60 -31.03
C MET A 352 8.82 1.75 -32.31
N SER A 353 7.70 1.13 -32.61
CA SER A 353 7.54 0.45 -33.91
C SER A 353 7.51 1.45 -35.07
N VAL A 354 7.82 1.00 -36.28
CA VAL A 354 7.73 1.82 -37.49
C VAL A 354 6.35 2.48 -37.65
N GLU A 355 5.30 1.74 -37.30
CA GLU A 355 3.92 2.23 -37.36
C GLU A 355 3.66 3.32 -36.29
N GLU A 356 4.26 3.23 -35.11
CA GLU A 356 4.15 4.24 -34.05
C GLU A 356 5.00 5.47 -34.31
N ILE A 357 6.16 5.32 -34.98
CA ILE A 357 6.98 6.45 -35.47
C ILE A 357 6.23 7.23 -36.56
N ALA A 358 5.41 6.56 -37.35
CA ALA A 358 4.40 7.11 -38.24
C ALA A 358 4.91 8.11 -39.30
N VAL A 359 6.13 7.94 -39.82
CA VAL A 359 6.71 8.84 -40.87
C VAL A 359 5.79 8.93 -42.11
N GLU A 360 5.32 7.80 -42.59
CA GLU A 360 4.42 7.74 -43.75
C GLU A 360 3.09 8.47 -43.48
N VAL A 361 2.57 8.36 -42.26
CA VAL A 361 1.36 9.07 -41.84
C VAL A 361 1.56 10.58 -41.85
N VAL A 362 2.74 11.03 -41.41
CA VAL A 362 3.12 12.45 -41.45
C VAL A 362 3.19 12.92 -42.90
N GLU A 363 3.91 12.20 -43.75
CA GLU A 363 4.06 12.54 -45.18
C GLU A 363 2.70 12.62 -45.87
N GLU A 364 1.89 11.57 -45.73
CA GLU A 364 0.55 11.52 -46.36
C GLU A 364 -0.36 12.66 -45.89
N THR A 365 -0.38 12.93 -44.56
CA THR A 365 -1.26 13.94 -43.98
C THR A 365 -0.85 15.34 -44.38
N VAL A 366 0.46 15.65 -44.30
CA VAL A 366 0.98 17.00 -44.56
C VAL A 366 1.03 17.32 -46.05
N LEU A 367 1.53 16.38 -46.86
CA LEU A 367 1.75 16.63 -48.28
C LEU A 367 0.54 16.36 -49.17
N ARG A 368 -0.35 15.43 -48.77
CA ARG A 368 -1.45 15.00 -49.62
C ARG A 368 -2.83 15.41 -49.14
N LYS A 369 -3.06 15.50 -47.82
CA LYS A 369 -4.38 15.71 -47.20
C LYS A 369 -4.57 17.04 -46.44
N GLY A 370 -3.65 17.96 -46.58
CA GLY A 370 -3.80 19.31 -46.01
C GLY A 370 -3.63 19.42 -44.47
N GLY A 371 -2.93 18.47 -43.85
CA GLY A 371 -2.44 18.62 -42.48
C GLY A 371 -3.39 18.30 -41.34
N ASN A 372 -4.47 17.54 -41.57
CA ASN A 372 -5.41 17.16 -40.50
C ASN A 372 -5.26 15.69 -40.08
N PHE A 373 -4.52 15.48 -38.97
CA PHE A 373 -4.33 14.14 -38.37
C PHE A 373 -5.58 13.60 -37.68
N LEU A 374 -6.50 14.44 -37.23
CA LEU A 374 -7.68 14.00 -36.44
C LEU A 374 -8.54 12.99 -37.23
N LEU A 375 -8.64 13.16 -38.55
CA LEU A 375 -9.42 12.29 -39.44
C LEU A 375 -8.62 11.11 -40.01
N HIS A 376 -7.32 11.02 -39.69
CA HIS A 376 -6.48 9.94 -40.21
C HIS A 376 -6.79 8.60 -39.52
N PRO A 377 -6.82 7.45 -40.25
CA PRO A 377 -7.06 6.12 -39.66
C PRO A 377 -6.08 5.76 -38.53
N HIS A 378 -4.82 6.21 -38.61
CA HIS A 378 -3.81 6.04 -37.57
C HIS A 378 -4.27 6.63 -36.24
N THR A 379 -4.76 7.87 -36.20
CA THR A 379 -5.31 8.51 -35.02
C THR A 379 -6.44 7.68 -34.40
N ARG A 380 -7.38 7.22 -35.21
CA ARG A 380 -8.50 6.37 -34.77
C ARG A 380 -8.01 5.06 -34.13
N ARG A 381 -6.94 4.44 -34.68
CA ARG A 381 -6.37 3.18 -34.17
C ARG A 381 -5.68 3.38 -32.81
N TYR A 382 -4.89 4.44 -32.68
CA TYR A 382 -4.03 4.64 -31.53
C TYR A 382 -4.63 5.49 -30.40
N LEU A 383 -5.66 6.31 -30.68
CA LEU A 383 -6.21 7.29 -29.74
C LEU A 383 -6.51 6.71 -28.34
N ARG A 384 -7.20 5.57 -28.27
CA ARG A 384 -7.58 4.95 -27.00
C ARG A 384 -6.39 4.36 -26.23
N ARG A 385 -5.35 3.97 -26.95
CA ARG A 385 -4.15 3.41 -26.36
C ARG A 385 -3.20 4.49 -25.85
N GLU A 386 -3.05 5.55 -26.63
CA GLU A 386 -2.04 6.59 -26.36
C GLU A 386 -2.56 7.71 -25.44
N VAL A 387 -3.86 7.97 -25.44
CA VAL A 387 -4.44 9.09 -24.70
C VAL A 387 -5.15 8.59 -23.45
N HIS A 388 -4.73 9.14 -22.30
CA HIS A 388 -5.47 9.07 -21.06
C HIS A 388 -6.32 10.33 -20.91
N VAL A 389 -7.60 10.16 -20.67
CA VAL A 389 -8.54 11.26 -20.42
C VAL A 389 -9.03 11.15 -18.97
N PRO A 390 -8.68 12.09 -18.11
CA PRO A 390 -9.20 12.14 -16.73
C PRO A 390 -10.73 12.20 -16.71
N ARG A 391 -11.35 11.63 -15.68
CA ARG A 391 -12.81 11.59 -15.54
C ARG A 391 -13.34 12.66 -14.60
N VAL A 392 -12.57 13.00 -13.57
CA VAL A 392 -12.92 13.98 -12.56
C VAL A 392 -12.29 15.35 -12.84
N TRP A 393 -11.08 15.34 -13.41
CA TRP A 393 -10.40 16.59 -13.78
C TRP A 393 -11.02 17.22 -15.02
N ASP A 394 -11.33 18.50 -14.94
CA ASP A 394 -11.97 19.24 -16.02
C ASP A 394 -10.95 19.65 -17.11
N ALA A 395 -11.17 19.16 -18.31
CA ALA A 395 -10.46 19.56 -19.52
C ALA A 395 -11.40 20.24 -20.56
N THR A 396 -12.58 20.66 -20.15
CA THR A 396 -13.55 21.29 -21.07
C THR A 396 -13.16 22.74 -21.40
N PRO A 397 -13.55 23.25 -22.57
CA PRO A 397 -13.39 24.66 -22.89
C PRO A 397 -14.17 25.55 -21.90
N ARG A 398 -13.64 26.71 -21.56
CA ARG A 398 -14.28 27.66 -20.63
C ARG A 398 -15.77 27.93 -20.95
N SER A 399 -16.14 27.93 -22.23
CA SER A 399 -17.52 28.11 -22.68
C SER A 399 -18.47 26.95 -22.34
N ARG A 400 -17.92 25.78 -21.95
CA ARG A 400 -18.69 24.59 -21.55
C ARG A 400 -18.43 24.19 -20.11
N TRP A 401 -17.66 24.99 -19.40
CA TRP A 401 -17.35 24.71 -18.01
C TRP A 401 -18.58 24.80 -17.11
N GLY A 402 -18.88 23.74 -16.36
CA GLY A 402 -20.05 23.65 -15.48
C GLY A 402 -19.94 24.40 -14.16
N MET A 403 -18.86 25.20 -13.97
CA MET A 403 -18.59 26.00 -12.75
C MET A 403 -18.43 25.16 -11.46
N ARG A 404 -18.12 23.87 -11.58
CA ARG A 404 -17.76 23.03 -10.44
C ARG A 404 -16.24 22.95 -10.30
N SER A 405 -15.75 22.94 -9.07
CA SER A 405 -14.38 22.60 -8.76
C SER A 405 -14.17 21.09 -8.87
N VAL A 406 -12.91 20.66 -9.02
CA VAL A 406 -12.59 19.21 -9.03
C VAL A 406 -12.93 18.55 -7.69
N TYR A 407 -12.91 19.30 -6.59
CA TYR A 407 -13.29 18.81 -5.26
C TYR A 407 -14.79 18.53 -5.14
N GLU A 408 -15.64 19.43 -5.69
CA GLU A 408 -17.10 19.20 -5.79
C GLU A 408 -17.43 18.01 -6.70
N GLU A 409 -16.68 17.83 -7.80
CA GLU A 409 -16.88 16.70 -8.71
C GLU A 409 -16.42 15.39 -8.06
N ALA A 410 -15.34 15.41 -7.27
CA ALA A 410 -14.92 14.26 -6.47
C ALA A 410 -16.00 13.85 -5.46
N HIS A 411 -16.61 14.81 -4.75
CA HIS A 411 -17.70 14.52 -3.81
C HIS A 411 -18.94 13.94 -4.52
N ALA A 412 -19.34 14.51 -5.65
CA ALA A 412 -20.43 13.95 -6.45
C ALA A 412 -20.13 12.50 -6.90
N THR A 413 -18.86 12.23 -7.21
CA THR A 413 -18.40 10.88 -7.57
C THR A 413 -18.47 9.93 -6.37
N VAL A 414 -18.02 10.35 -5.18
CA VAL A 414 -18.15 9.56 -3.94
C VAL A 414 -19.61 9.18 -3.69
N LEU A 415 -20.52 10.17 -3.70
CA LEU A 415 -21.95 9.92 -3.49
C LEU A 415 -22.55 8.95 -4.52
N LYS A 416 -22.14 9.06 -5.78
CA LYS A 416 -22.55 8.15 -6.84
C LYS A 416 -22.07 6.73 -6.56
N LEU A 417 -20.78 6.52 -6.27
CA LEU A 417 -20.21 5.21 -6.00
C LEU A 417 -20.83 4.53 -4.79
N LEU A 418 -21.08 5.29 -3.71
CA LEU A 418 -21.76 4.76 -2.52
C LEU A 418 -23.22 4.36 -2.80
N LYS A 419 -23.92 5.09 -3.67
CA LYS A 419 -25.29 4.72 -4.10
C LYS A 419 -25.31 3.48 -4.98
N GLU A 420 -24.33 3.32 -5.84
CA GLU A 420 -24.20 2.15 -6.72
C GLU A 420 -23.87 0.88 -5.92
N GLY A 421 -23.21 1.02 -4.78
CA GLY A 421 -22.93 -0.06 -3.81
C GLY A 421 -21.82 -1.03 -4.23
N PRO A 422 -21.54 -2.02 -3.40
CA PRO A 422 -20.60 -3.09 -3.73
C PRO A 422 -21.27 -4.10 -4.67
N TYR A 423 -20.61 -4.41 -5.79
CA TYR A 423 -21.13 -5.35 -6.80
C TYR A 423 -20.68 -6.81 -6.57
N HIS A 424 -19.91 -7.09 -5.52
CA HIS A 424 -19.17 -8.34 -5.42
C HIS A 424 -19.28 -8.96 -4.02
N GLU A 425 -20.49 -9.38 -3.63
CA GLU A 425 -20.67 -10.13 -2.41
C GLU A 425 -20.12 -11.56 -2.51
N LEU A 426 -19.76 -12.11 -1.35
CA LEU A 426 -19.41 -13.51 -1.21
C LEU A 426 -20.63 -14.40 -1.46
N SER A 427 -20.41 -15.67 -1.82
CA SER A 427 -21.49 -16.64 -1.84
C SER A 427 -22.12 -16.78 -0.44
N PRO A 428 -23.42 -17.07 -0.33
CA PRO A 428 -24.09 -17.17 0.97
C PRO A 428 -23.42 -18.14 1.94
N ASP A 429 -22.89 -19.26 1.45
CA ASP A 429 -22.23 -20.26 2.29
C ASP A 429 -20.90 -19.74 2.86
N VAL A 430 -20.07 -19.10 2.01
CA VAL A 430 -18.80 -18.50 2.44
C VAL A 430 -19.04 -17.35 3.40
N LEU A 431 -20.05 -16.51 3.12
CA LEU A 431 -20.43 -15.40 3.99
C LEU A 431 -20.86 -15.91 5.38
N ALA A 432 -21.67 -16.96 5.43
CA ALA A 432 -22.12 -17.54 6.71
C ALA A 432 -20.96 -18.11 7.55
N GLU A 433 -19.95 -18.71 6.90
CA GLU A 433 -18.75 -19.16 7.62
C GLU A 433 -17.86 -17.98 8.07
N LEU A 434 -17.72 -16.94 7.25
CA LEU A 434 -17.00 -15.72 7.62
C LEU A 434 -17.67 -15.02 8.79
N ASP A 435 -19.01 -14.94 8.79
CA ASP A 435 -19.81 -14.35 9.87
C ASP A 435 -19.59 -15.10 11.19
N LYS A 436 -19.50 -16.43 11.19
CA LYS A 436 -19.19 -17.21 12.40
C LYS A 436 -17.83 -16.82 13.02
N VAL A 437 -16.79 -16.67 12.19
CA VAL A 437 -15.46 -16.24 12.66
C VAL A 437 -15.54 -14.81 13.22
N TYR A 438 -16.23 -13.93 12.52
CA TYR A 438 -16.42 -12.54 12.91
C TYR A 438 -17.20 -12.40 14.23
N GLU A 439 -18.32 -13.13 14.39
CA GLU A 439 -19.09 -13.15 15.64
C GLU A 439 -18.28 -13.68 16.81
N LYS A 440 -17.53 -14.77 16.60
CA LYS A 440 -16.64 -15.33 17.63
C LYS A 440 -15.61 -14.31 18.12
N LEU A 441 -15.05 -13.53 17.19
CA LEU A 441 -14.11 -12.46 17.52
C LEU A 441 -14.76 -11.41 18.44
N TRP A 442 -15.95 -10.90 18.08
CA TRP A 442 -16.68 -9.90 18.87
C TRP A 442 -17.10 -10.42 20.24
N ARG A 443 -17.65 -11.63 20.30
CA ARG A 443 -18.04 -12.27 21.59
C ARG A 443 -16.82 -12.50 22.48
N GLY A 444 -15.66 -12.84 21.91
CA GLY A 444 -14.40 -12.96 22.64
C GLY A 444 -13.94 -11.64 23.29
N ALA A 445 -14.32 -10.50 22.72
CA ALA A 445 -14.11 -9.16 23.28
C ALA A 445 -15.26 -8.68 24.19
N GLY A 446 -16.23 -9.56 24.51
CA GLY A 446 -17.38 -9.20 25.36
C GLY A 446 -18.36 -8.23 24.74
N SER A 447 -18.42 -8.16 23.42
CA SER A 447 -19.24 -7.20 22.66
C SER A 447 -20.10 -7.92 21.62
N GLU A 448 -21.22 -7.29 21.24
CA GLU A 448 -22.07 -7.78 20.15
C GLU A 448 -21.51 -7.35 18.80
N PRO A 449 -21.57 -8.22 17.77
CA PRO A 449 -21.08 -7.90 16.43
C PRO A 449 -21.80 -6.70 15.82
N LYS A 450 -21.02 -5.80 15.20
CA LYS A 450 -21.54 -4.75 14.32
C LYS A 450 -21.34 -5.17 12.88
N TYR A 451 -22.43 -5.26 12.15
CA TYR A 451 -22.43 -5.48 10.70
C TYR A 451 -22.66 -4.16 9.97
N VAL A 452 -21.98 -3.96 8.87
CA VAL A 452 -22.06 -2.76 8.02
C VAL A 452 -22.32 -3.15 6.57
#